data_13e4f4afa5e7129c644ebe1469126353
#
_entry.id   13e4f4afa5e7129c644ebe1469126353
#
_cell.length_a   1.000
_cell.length_b   1.000
_cell.length_c   1.000
_cell.angle_alpha   90.00
_cell.angle_beta   90.00
_cell.angle_gamma   90.00
#
_symmetry.space_group_name_H-M   'P 1'
#
loop_
_entity.id
_entity.type
_entity.pdbx_description
1 polymer ?
#
loop_
_entity_poly.entity_id
_entity_poly.type
_entity_poly.pdbx_seq_one_letter_code
_entity_poly.pdbx_strand_id
1 'polypeptide(L)'
;MDYSLYVCTDRDIMTTDTLEEAVELAIKGGATIIQLREKDCTSREFYELALSIKDITDAYEVPLIINDRLDIALAVHADGVHLGQSDIPVQVARNVMGPNCICLLYTSDAAD
;
A
#
# COMPACT_ATOMS: atom_id res chain seq x y z
N MET A 1 13.53 8.34 -3.00
CA MET A 1 12.52 7.40 -3.48
C MET A 1 12.07 7.78 -4.89
N ASP A 2 11.91 6.79 -5.73
CA ASP A 2 11.51 7.01 -7.11
C ASP A 2 9.99 6.88 -7.23
N TYR A 3 9.33 7.91 -7.72
CA TYR A 3 7.88 7.92 -7.92
C TYR A 3 7.51 7.79 -9.39
N SER A 4 8.43 7.34 -10.25
CA SER A 4 8.20 7.31 -11.70
C SER A 4 6.99 6.49 -12.10
N LEU A 5 6.69 5.41 -11.38
CA LEU A 5 5.53 4.60 -11.67
C LEU A 5 4.90 4.10 -10.38
N TYR A 6 3.83 4.75 -9.99
CA TYR A 6 3.08 4.44 -8.78
C TYR A 6 1.87 3.58 -9.18
N VAL A 7 1.77 2.38 -8.64
CA VAL A 7 0.70 1.46 -8.98
C VAL A 7 -0.15 1.15 -7.76
N CYS A 8 -1.45 1.41 -7.85
CA CYS A 8 -2.42 1.06 -6.82
C CYS A 8 -3.15 -0.21 -7.26
N THR A 9 -3.25 -1.20 -6.38
CA THR A 9 -3.92 -2.44 -6.72
C THR A 9 -5.41 -2.22 -6.93
N ASP A 10 -5.98 -2.92 -7.91
CA ASP A 10 -7.42 -2.85 -8.19
C ASP A 10 -7.86 -4.23 -8.67
N ARG A 11 -8.60 -4.94 -7.83
CA ARG A 11 -9.06 -6.27 -8.16
C ARG A 11 -10.08 -6.31 -9.28
N ASP A 12 -10.79 -5.21 -9.49
CA ASP A 12 -11.85 -5.16 -10.51
C ASP A 12 -11.27 -5.18 -11.93
N ILE A 13 -10.05 -4.70 -12.09
CA ILE A 13 -9.41 -4.68 -13.42
C ILE A 13 -8.20 -5.60 -13.49
N MET A 14 -8.00 -6.43 -12.47
CA MET A 14 -6.89 -7.36 -12.44
C MET A 14 -7.08 -8.47 -13.45
N THR A 15 -6.03 -8.77 -14.20
CA THR A 15 -6.10 -9.81 -15.24
C THR A 15 -5.40 -11.11 -14.85
N THR A 16 -4.81 -11.15 -13.68
CA THR A 16 -4.13 -12.33 -13.15
C THR A 16 -5.04 -13.07 -12.18
N ASP A 17 -4.71 -14.33 -11.86
CA ASP A 17 -5.50 -15.13 -10.95
C ASP A 17 -5.35 -14.67 -9.50
N THR A 18 -4.20 -14.14 -9.13
CA THR A 18 -3.95 -13.70 -7.77
C THR A 18 -3.41 -12.28 -7.77
N LEU A 19 -3.59 -11.59 -6.64
CA LEU A 19 -3.05 -10.26 -6.49
C LEU A 19 -1.52 -10.29 -6.43
N GLU A 20 -0.96 -11.33 -5.85
CA GLU A 20 0.50 -11.51 -5.82
C GLU A 20 1.09 -11.51 -7.22
N GLU A 21 0.46 -12.22 -8.14
CA GLU A 21 0.90 -12.25 -9.54
C GLU A 21 0.78 -10.86 -10.19
N ALA A 22 -0.32 -10.16 -9.91
CA ALA A 22 -0.54 -8.83 -10.46
C ALA A 22 0.55 -7.86 -9.99
N VAL A 23 0.90 -7.91 -8.72
CA VAL A 23 1.94 -7.04 -8.16
C VAL A 23 3.29 -7.36 -8.77
N GLU A 24 3.63 -8.63 -8.89
CA GLU A 24 4.91 -9.01 -9.46
C GLU A 24 5.02 -8.57 -10.92
N LEU A 25 3.96 -8.75 -11.70
CA LEU A 25 3.94 -8.29 -13.09
C LEU A 25 4.07 -6.77 -13.18
N ALA A 26 3.41 -6.04 -12.29
CA ALA A 26 3.51 -4.59 -12.28
C ALA A 26 4.95 -4.15 -12.00
N ILE A 27 5.63 -4.79 -11.06
CA ILE A 27 7.01 -4.47 -10.74
C ILE A 27 7.92 -4.79 -11.93
N LYS A 28 7.74 -5.94 -12.54
CA LYS A 28 8.53 -6.31 -13.73
C LYS A 28 8.30 -5.35 -14.88
N GLY A 29 7.12 -4.74 -14.93
CA GLY A 29 6.78 -3.75 -15.94
C GLY A 29 7.28 -2.34 -15.62
N GLY A 30 7.92 -2.15 -14.47
CA GLY A 30 8.53 -0.87 -14.15
C GLY A 30 7.95 -0.14 -12.94
N ALA A 31 7.01 -0.73 -12.22
CA ALA A 31 6.43 -0.07 -11.04
C ALA A 31 7.50 0.20 -10.01
N THR A 32 7.50 1.40 -9.46
CA THR A 32 8.49 1.83 -8.46
C THR A 32 7.91 1.99 -7.07
N ILE A 33 6.59 1.98 -6.95
CA ILE A 33 5.88 1.98 -5.67
C ILE A 33 4.61 1.17 -5.87
N ILE A 34 4.27 0.33 -4.89
CA ILE A 34 3.02 -0.43 -4.89
C ILE A 34 2.17 0.05 -3.73
N GLN A 35 0.92 0.40 -3.99
CA GLN A 35 -0.05 0.66 -2.94
C GLN A 35 -1.07 -0.47 -2.90
N LEU A 36 -1.23 -1.07 -1.74
CA LEU A 36 -2.21 -2.14 -1.53
C LEU A 36 -3.50 -1.54 -0.98
N ARG A 37 -4.59 -1.73 -1.70
CA ARG A 37 -5.90 -1.23 -1.35
C ARG A 37 -6.89 -2.38 -1.39
N GLU A 38 -7.51 -2.69 -0.22
CA GLU A 38 -8.50 -3.74 -0.10
C GLU A 38 -9.66 -3.23 0.73
N LYS A 39 -10.87 -3.32 0.20
CA LYS A 39 -12.04 -2.77 0.88
C LYS A 39 -13.00 -3.81 1.41
N ASP A 40 -13.08 -4.97 0.77
CA ASP A 40 -14.13 -5.93 1.06
C ASP A 40 -13.61 -7.19 1.73
N CYS A 41 -12.55 -7.09 2.50
CA CYS A 41 -11.99 -8.23 3.22
C CYS A 41 -11.95 -7.94 4.71
N THR A 42 -11.80 -9.00 5.51
CA THR A 42 -11.62 -8.85 6.95
C THR A 42 -10.22 -8.31 7.24
N SER A 43 -10.04 -7.82 8.46
CA SER A 43 -8.71 -7.35 8.89
C SER A 43 -7.68 -8.46 8.80
N ARG A 44 -8.06 -9.69 9.14
CA ARG A 44 -7.14 -10.81 9.07
C ARG A 44 -6.75 -11.12 7.64
N GLU A 45 -7.73 -11.12 6.73
CA GLU A 45 -7.45 -11.35 5.32
C GLU A 45 -6.54 -10.28 4.75
N PHE A 46 -6.78 -9.04 5.11
CA PHE A 46 -5.94 -7.93 4.67
C PHE A 46 -4.52 -8.10 5.20
N TYR A 47 -4.39 -8.43 6.48
CA TYR A 47 -3.08 -8.64 7.09
C TYR A 47 -2.30 -9.74 6.38
N GLU A 48 -2.95 -10.88 6.14
CA GLU A 48 -2.28 -12.02 5.50
C GLU A 48 -1.88 -11.69 4.06
N LEU A 49 -2.76 -11.01 3.34
CA LEU A 49 -2.44 -10.57 1.99
C LEU A 49 -1.29 -9.58 1.99
N ALA A 50 -1.31 -8.63 2.91
CA ALA A 50 -0.26 -7.62 3.00
C ALA A 50 1.10 -8.26 3.31
N LEU A 51 1.13 -9.30 4.13
CA LEU A 51 2.38 -10.03 4.37
C LEU A 51 2.92 -10.65 3.09
N SER A 52 2.05 -11.31 2.32
CA SER A 52 2.47 -11.90 1.04
C SER A 52 3.00 -10.86 0.08
N ILE A 53 2.29 -9.73 -0.03
CA ILE A 53 2.71 -8.66 -0.94
C ILE A 53 4.02 -8.05 -0.45
N LYS A 54 4.18 -7.88 0.86
CA LYS A 54 5.41 -7.33 1.42
C LYS A 54 6.63 -8.18 1.06
N ASP A 55 6.49 -9.50 1.08
CA ASP A 55 7.57 -10.38 0.68
C ASP A 55 7.99 -10.12 -0.77
N ILE A 56 7.03 -9.89 -1.65
CA ILE A 56 7.32 -9.63 -3.06
C ILE A 56 7.98 -8.26 -3.23
N THR A 57 7.40 -7.23 -2.63
CA THR A 57 7.95 -5.88 -2.78
C THR A 57 9.35 -5.78 -2.18
N ASP A 58 9.60 -6.45 -1.06
CA ASP A 58 10.94 -6.47 -0.46
C ASP A 58 11.95 -7.16 -1.37
N ALA A 59 11.55 -8.27 -2.00
CA ALA A 59 12.45 -9.00 -2.89
C ALA A 59 12.88 -8.15 -4.08
N TYR A 60 12.03 -7.27 -4.55
CA TYR A 60 12.34 -6.37 -5.65
C TYR A 60 12.78 -4.98 -5.20
N GLU A 61 12.88 -4.77 -3.89
CA GLU A 61 13.28 -3.48 -3.30
C GLU A 61 12.33 -2.35 -3.73
N VAL A 62 11.04 -2.63 -3.76
CA VAL A 62 10.00 -1.67 -4.11
C VAL A 62 9.22 -1.33 -2.84
N PRO A 63 9.00 -0.04 -2.52
CA PRO A 63 8.23 0.32 -1.33
C PRO A 63 6.78 -0.13 -1.43
N LEU A 64 6.23 -0.57 -0.29
CA LEU A 64 4.83 -0.94 -0.16
C LEU A 64 4.10 0.09 0.71
N ILE A 65 3.02 0.63 0.18
CA ILE A 65 2.13 1.57 0.87
C ILE A 65 0.81 0.87 1.14
N ILE A 66 0.29 0.99 2.36
CA ILE A 66 -1.01 0.42 2.71
C ILE A 66 -2.05 1.54 2.69
N ASN A 67 -3.17 1.28 2.04
CA ASN A 67 -4.25 2.27 1.92
C ASN A 67 -5.17 2.19 3.14
N ASP A 68 -5.37 3.33 3.82
CA ASP A 68 -6.35 3.55 4.89
C ASP A 68 -6.13 2.79 6.21
N ARG A 69 -5.29 1.80 6.26
CA ARG A 69 -5.18 0.94 7.44
C ARG A 69 -3.80 1.04 8.07
N LEU A 70 -3.66 2.02 8.98
CA LEU A 70 -2.41 2.22 9.71
C LEU A 70 -2.02 0.99 10.53
N ASP A 71 -3.00 0.31 11.11
CA ASP A 71 -2.75 -0.90 11.90
C ASP A 71 -2.10 -2.01 11.06
N ILE A 72 -2.60 -2.19 9.85
CA ILE A 72 -2.02 -3.19 8.93
C ILE A 72 -0.62 -2.77 8.49
N ALA A 73 -0.45 -1.47 8.19
CA ALA A 73 0.87 -0.98 7.79
C ALA A 73 1.91 -1.24 8.88
N LEU A 74 1.55 -1.02 10.13
CA LEU A 74 2.44 -1.30 11.25
C LEU A 74 2.71 -2.79 11.40
N ALA A 75 1.66 -3.60 11.29
CA ALA A 75 1.78 -5.04 11.52
C ALA A 75 2.69 -5.72 10.51
N VAL A 76 2.71 -5.25 9.26
CA VAL A 76 3.53 -5.87 8.22
C VAL A 76 4.80 -5.10 7.93
N HIS A 77 5.08 -4.04 8.68
CA HIS A 77 6.26 -3.20 8.48
C HIS A 77 6.30 -2.60 7.08
N ALA A 78 5.13 -2.13 6.61
CA ALA A 78 5.05 -1.47 5.31
C ALA A 78 5.90 -0.21 5.30
N ASP A 79 6.26 0.24 4.12
CA ASP A 79 7.09 1.43 3.97
C ASP A 79 6.30 2.72 4.18
N GLY A 80 4.98 2.65 4.10
CA GLY A 80 4.16 3.82 4.34
C GLY A 80 2.68 3.52 4.35
N VAL A 81 1.90 4.59 4.50
CA VAL A 81 0.44 4.52 4.58
C VAL A 81 -0.15 5.70 3.80
N HIS A 82 -1.29 5.47 3.18
CA HIS A 82 -2.03 6.50 2.43
C HIS A 82 -3.37 6.73 3.13
N LEU A 83 -3.56 7.91 3.68
CA LEU A 83 -4.71 8.22 4.53
C LEU A 83 -5.61 9.26 3.88
N GLY A 84 -6.92 9.14 4.15
CA GLY A 84 -7.87 10.17 3.78
C GLY A 84 -8.08 11.16 4.91
N GLN A 85 -8.85 12.22 4.66
CA GLN A 85 -9.07 13.27 5.66
C GLN A 85 -9.83 12.78 6.88
N SER A 86 -10.63 11.74 6.74
CA SER A 86 -11.40 11.19 7.85
C SER A 86 -10.63 10.15 8.64
N ASP A 87 -9.42 9.82 8.22
CA ASP A 87 -8.58 8.86 8.92
C ASP A 87 -7.76 9.54 10.00
N ILE A 88 -6.87 8.77 10.62
CA ILE A 88 -5.94 9.32 11.61
C ILE A 88 -5.12 10.42 10.95
N PRO A 89 -4.92 11.56 11.63
CA PRO A 89 -4.11 12.64 11.06
C PRO A 89 -2.72 12.16 10.64
N VAL A 90 -2.24 12.67 9.52
CA VAL A 90 -0.95 12.26 8.97
C VAL A 90 0.19 12.43 9.98
N GLN A 91 0.16 13.50 10.76
CA GLN A 91 1.22 13.72 11.74
C GLN A 91 1.23 12.63 12.81
N VAL A 92 0.06 12.17 13.23
CA VAL A 92 -0.04 11.09 14.21
C VAL A 92 0.50 9.79 13.58
N ALA A 93 0.14 9.52 12.33
CA ALA A 93 0.63 8.35 11.64
C ALA A 93 2.15 8.37 11.52
N ARG A 94 2.74 9.53 11.21
CA ARG A 94 4.19 9.67 11.14
C ARG A 94 4.85 9.37 12.47
N ASN A 95 4.25 9.87 13.56
CA ASN A 95 4.80 9.64 14.89
C ASN A 95 4.79 8.16 15.25
N VAL A 96 3.76 7.44 14.83
CA VAL A 96 3.63 6.02 15.14
C VAL A 96 4.54 5.18 14.26
N MET A 97 4.61 5.48 12.96
CA MET A 97 5.38 4.69 12.02
C MET A 97 6.87 5.02 12.00
N GLY A 98 7.23 6.20 12.45
CA GLY A 98 8.63 6.60 12.50
C GLY A 98 9.01 7.57 11.38
N PRO A 99 10.20 8.16 11.48
CA PRO A 99 10.58 9.26 10.59
C PRO A 99 10.91 8.83 9.15
N ASN A 100 11.18 7.55 8.95
CA ASN A 100 11.57 7.07 7.62
C ASN A 100 10.39 6.50 6.84
N CYS A 101 9.18 6.59 7.37
CA CYS A 101 8.01 6.05 6.67
C CYS A 101 7.46 7.06 5.67
N ILE A 102 6.73 6.55 4.70
CA ILE A 102 6.03 7.37 3.72
C ILE A 102 4.61 7.56 4.22
N CYS A 103 4.18 8.80 4.40
CA CYS A 103 2.79 9.08 4.77
C CYS A 103 2.19 9.97 3.70
N LEU A 104 1.18 9.46 3.03
CA LEU A 104 0.49 10.19 1.98
C LEU A 104 -0.90 10.56 2.47
N LEU A 105 -1.37 11.73 2.06
CA LEU A 105 -2.70 12.20 2.39
C LEU A 105 -3.45 12.52 1.10
N TYR A 106 -4.68 12.06 1.02
CA TYR A 106 -5.55 12.47 -0.09
C TYR A 106 -6.81 13.12 0.48
N THR A 107 -7.45 13.95 -0.32
CA THR A 107 -8.69 14.60 0.08
C THR A 107 -9.83 13.96 -0.66
N SER A 108 -10.96 13.83 0.04
CA SER A 108 -12.09 13.13 -0.53
C SER A 108 -12.72 13.87 -1.70
N ASP A 109 -12.51 15.18 -1.75
CA ASP A 109 -13.08 15.92 -2.82
C ASP A 109 -12.09 16.17 -3.91
N ALA A 110 -10.97 15.81 -3.77
CA ALA A 110 -10.00 16.09 -4.71
C ALA A 110 -10.32 15.39 -5.89
N ALA A 111 -11.33 15.24 -5.97
CA ALA A 111 -11.57 14.68 -7.06
C ALA A 111 -10.39 13.95 -7.24
N ASP A 112 -10.08 13.96 -6.27
CA ASP A 112 -9.06 13.23 -6.11
C ASP A 112 -9.07 12.13 -6.95
#